data_9309efe4e05623970e7ac557af967fa9
#
_entry.id   9309efe4e05623970e7ac557af967fa9
#
_cell.length_a   1.000
_cell.length_b   1.000
_cell.length_c   1.000
_cell.angle_alpha   90.00
_cell.angle_beta   90.00
_cell.angle_gamma   90.00
#
_symmetry.space_group_name_H-M   'P 1'
#
loop_
_entity.id
_entity.type
_entity.pdbx_description
1 polymer ?
#
loop_
_entity_poly.entity_id
_entity_poly.type
_entity_poly.pdbx_seq_one_letter_code
_entity_poly.pdbx_strand_id
1 'polypeptide(L)'
;MKDLSERDICTKFITPAVRRAGWDDLTQIREEVFFTKGRIIVRGKLVTRGKAKRADYILYYKPSIPIALIEAKDNTYAVGDGMQQGLAYAATLDIPFVFSSNGDAFLFHDRTGQSSATETELPLDAFPSPASLWSKYRAWKNLAPEQEEVFLQNYFEDSSGKEPRYYQRIAINNAIEAIAKGQDRILLVMATGTGKTYTAFQIIWRLWKAGRKKRILFLADRNILVNQTMVNDFRPFGAAMAKLSTSSNTIEREDGIEIQLPTAVDKKHRRIDTSYEIYLALYQAITGPEERQKLFRELSPTFFDLIVIDECHRGSAEEDSAWREILDYFSAATQIGLTATPKETEYVSNIHYFGPPVYTYSLKEGIRDGFLAPYKVVKVHLDVDVEGYRPAHGETDKYGYEIAARLYNQKDFDRNLVIDERTKRVAAKISDFLKESGDRFQKTIVFCEDTEHAARMRQALINENQDLFQQNERYIMRITGNDDEGCAQIGNFIDPEVRYPVIVTTSRLLSTGVDAQ
;
A
#
# COMPACT_ATOMS: atom_id res chain seq x y z
N MET A 1 -4.59 44.51 26.60
CA MET A 1 -4.77 44.19 25.16
C MET A 1 -6.02 43.35 25.05
N LYS A 2 -6.79 43.48 23.96
CA LYS A 2 -7.95 42.62 23.69
C LYS A 2 -7.44 41.21 23.46
N ASP A 3 -8.08 40.17 24.04
CA ASP A 3 -7.71 38.78 23.80
C ASP A 3 -7.85 38.49 22.30
N LEU A 4 -6.76 38.04 21.67
CA LEU A 4 -6.70 37.68 20.27
C LEU A 4 -6.84 36.17 20.12
N SER A 5 -7.69 35.72 19.20
CA SER A 5 -7.82 34.29 18.90
C SER A 5 -6.57 33.73 18.21
N GLU A 6 -6.38 32.39 18.24
CA GLU A 6 -5.30 31.72 17.48
C GLU A 6 -5.30 32.17 15.99
N ARG A 7 -6.50 32.34 15.40
CA ARG A 7 -6.63 32.82 14.02
C ARG A 7 -6.15 34.25 13.83
N ASP A 8 -6.41 35.13 14.81
CA ASP A 8 -5.87 36.49 14.79
C ASP A 8 -4.34 36.49 14.87
N ILE A 9 -3.78 35.62 15.72
CA ILE A 9 -2.33 35.44 15.85
C ILE A 9 -1.73 34.95 14.52
N CYS A 10 -2.31 33.94 13.90
CA CYS A 10 -1.91 33.46 12.59
C CYS A 10 -1.89 34.59 11.56
N THR A 11 -3.01 35.30 11.40
CA THR A 11 -3.18 36.28 10.33
C THR A 11 -2.36 37.55 10.53
N LYS A 12 -2.25 38.03 11.79
CA LYS A 12 -1.67 39.33 12.08
C LYS A 12 -0.18 39.29 12.39
N PHE A 13 0.33 38.15 12.86
CA PHE A 13 1.71 38.01 13.35
C PHE A 13 2.49 36.92 12.63
N ILE A 14 2.01 35.66 12.61
CA ILE A 14 2.75 34.52 12.08
C ILE A 14 2.90 34.64 10.55
N THR A 15 1.79 34.70 9.80
CA THR A 15 1.84 34.77 8.33
C THR A 15 2.68 35.95 7.83
N PRO A 16 2.53 37.19 8.37
CA PRO A 16 3.39 38.29 7.96
C PRO A 16 4.88 38.09 8.30
N ALA A 17 5.22 37.44 9.40
CA ALA A 17 6.60 37.14 9.77
C ALA A 17 7.23 36.12 8.81
N VAL A 18 6.51 35.03 8.52
CA VAL A 18 6.93 33.98 7.59
C VAL A 18 7.14 34.55 6.18
N ARG A 19 6.20 35.38 5.70
CA ARG A 19 6.35 36.10 4.40
C ARG A 19 7.57 37.00 4.35
N ARG A 20 7.80 37.79 5.39
CA ARG A 20 8.99 38.67 5.47
C ARG A 20 10.31 37.90 5.43
N ALA A 21 10.30 36.67 5.95
CA ALA A 21 11.45 35.77 5.87
C ALA A 21 11.68 35.16 4.48
N GLY A 22 10.80 35.46 3.49
CA GLY A 22 10.95 35.04 2.10
C GLY A 22 10.24 33.76 1.72
N TRP A 23 9.29 33.29 2.53
CA TRP A 23 8.45 32.13 2.18
C TRP A 23 7.34 32.53 1.21
N ASP A 24 7.15 31.72 0.16
CA ASP A 24 6.12 31.95 -0.86
C ASP A 24 4.77 31.37 -0.44
N ASP A 25 3.72 32.20 -0.45
CA ASP A 25 2.39 31.84 -0.02
C ASP A 25 1.74 30.72 -0.83
N LEU A 26 1.99 30.70 -2.12
CA LEU A 26 1.29 29.81 -3.04
C LEU A 26 1.91 28.42 -3.05
N THR A 27 3.23 28.34 -2.91
CA THR A 27 3.97 27.10 -3.12
C THR A 27 4.58 26.51 -1.85
N GLN A 28 4.87 27.36 -0.84
CA GLN A 28 5.63 26.94 0.34
C GLN A 28 4.85 26.96 1.65
N ILE A 29 3.80 27.79 1.76
CA ILE A 29 2.99 27.88 2.98
C ILE A 29 1.69 27.11 2.79
N ARG A 30 1.38 26.22 3.72
CA ARG A 30 0.07 25.57 3.82
C ARG A 30 -0.46 25.77 5.24
N GLU A 31 -1.65 26.36 5.31
CA GLU A 31 -2.36 26.64 6.57
C GLU A 31 -3.42 25.58 6.83
N GLU A 32 -3.73 25.33 8.11
CA GLU A 32 -4.79 24.42 8.57
C GLU A 32 -4.73 23.02 7.93
N VAL A 33 -3.55 22.41 7.88
CA VAL A 33 -3.29 21.16 7.16
C VAL A 33 -3.79 19.94 7.93
N PHE A 34 -4.85 19.31 7.44
CA PHE A 34 -5.30 18.02 7.95
C PHE A 34 -4.43 16.90 7.40
N PHE A 35 -3.80 16.11 8.25
CA PHE A 35 -2.94 15.02 7.83
C PHE A 35 -3.43 13.63 8.26
N THR A 36 -4.41 13.54 9.17
CA THR A 36 -5.15 12.29 9.45
C THR A 36 -6.64 12.48 9.20
N LYS A 37 -7.36 11.38 8.99
CA LYS A 37 -8.82 11.40 8.81
C LYS A 37 -9.59 11.24 10.13
N GLY A 38 -8.88 11.00 11.24
CA GLY A 38 -9.46 10.62 12.51
C GLY A 38 -9.94 9.16 12.53
N ARG A 39 -9.63 8.47 13.64
CA ARG A 39 -9.97 7.05 13.82
C ARG A 39 -11.46 6.79 13.61
N ILE A 40 -11.79 5.75 12.84
CA ILE A 40 -13.17 5.27 12.72
C ILE A 40 -13.57 4.57 14.03
N ILE A 41 -14.70 4.97 14.59
CA ILE A 41 -15.26 4.45 15.85
C ILE A 41 -16.61 3.81 15.53
N VAL A 42 -16.72 2.50 15.74
CA VAL A 42 -17.95 1.74 15.52
C VAL A 42 -18.57 1.40 16.86
N ARG A 43 -19.82 1.82 17.08
CA ARG A 43 -20.62 1.50 18.27
C ARG A 43 -21.97 0.91 17.83
N GLY A 44 -22.06 -0.41 17.78
CA GLY A 44 -23.19 -1.11 17.18
C GLY A 44 -23.30 -0.77 15.68
N LYS A 45 -24.44 -0.21 15.24
CA LYS A 45 -24.66 0.25 13.86
C LYS A 45 -24.18 1.70 13.60
N LEU A 46 -23.75 2.41 14.64
CA LEU A 46 -23.29 3.80 14.50
C LEU A 46 -21.80 3.82 14.17
N VAL A 47 -21.46 4.52 13.10
CA VAL A 47 -20.10 4.78 12.68
C VAL A 47 -19.82 6.27 12.83
N THR A 48 -18.80 6.62 13.60
CA THR A 48 -18.35 8.00 13.81
C THR A 48 -16.85 8.08 13.57
N ARG A 49 -16.34 9.28 13.34
CA ARG A 49 -14.90 9.54 13.26
C ARG A 49 -14.44 10.30 14.50
N GLY A 50 -13.27 9.92 15.01
CA GLY A 50 -12.54 10.70 16.00
C GLY A 50 -12.02 12.00 15.39
N LYS A 51 -11.44 12.86 16.25
CA LYS A 51 -10.84 14.12 15.81
C LYS A 51 -9.67 13.86 14.86
N ALA A 52 -9.71 14.44 13.67
CA ALA A 52 -8.59 14.49 12.76
C ALA A 52 -7.48 15.38 13.34
N LYS A 53 -6.22 15.05 13.06
CA LYS A 53 -5.09 15.91 13.41
C LYS A 53 -4.91 16.97 12.33
N ARG A 54 -4.75 18.22 12.77
CA ARG A 54 -4.55 19.38 11.92
C ARG A 54 -3.38 20.19 12.47
N ALA A 55 -2.42 20.51 11.63
CA ALA A 55 -1.35 21.47 11.94
C ALA A 55 -1.77 22.87 11.50
N ASP A 56 -1.42 23.90 12.26
CA ASP A 56 -1.77 25.28 11.88
C ASP A 56 -1.01 25.70 10.64
N TYR A 57 0.31 25.41 10.57
CA TYR A 57 1.12 25.61 9.36
C TYR A 57 2.05 24.43 9.12
N ILE A 58 2.19 24.07 7.83
CA ILE A 58 3.31 23.27 7.35
C ILE A 58 4.02 24.07 6.27
N LEU A 59 5.32 24.26 6.43
CA LEU A 59 6.17 24.95 5.47
C LEU A 59 6.94 23.95 4.63
N TYR A 60 6.89 24.13 3.32
CA TYR A 60 7.52 23.27 2.34
C TYR A 60 8.68 23.98 1.66
N TYR A 61 9.85 23.37 1.63
CA TYR A 61 10.96 23.89 0.81
C TYR A 61 10.64 23.74 -0.69
N LYS A 62 10.12 22.59 -1.09
CA LYS A 62 9.50 22.27 -2.38
C LYS A 62 8.20 21.53 -2.10
N PRO A 63 7.26 21.41 -3.06
CA PRO A 63 5.97 20.77 -2.83
C PRO A 63 6.04 19.37 -2.19
N SER A 64 7.14 18.64 -2.47
CA SER A 64 7.39 17.30 -1.93
C SER A 64 8.11 17.26 -0.58
N ILE A 65 8.61 18.38 -0.06
CA ILE A 65 9.53 18.41 1.08
C ILE A 65 8.98 19.32 2.17
N PRO A 66 8.15 18.80 3.09
CA PRO A 66 7.79 19.52 4.30
C PRO A 66 9.03 19.66 5.19
N ILE A 67 9.34 20.88 5.61
CA ILE A 67 10.59 21.17 6.33
C ILE A 67 10.35 21.75 7.72
N ALA A 68 9.27 22.51 7.89
CA ALA A 68 8.95 23.11 9.17
C ALA A 68 7.44 23.04 9.48
N LEU A 69 7.12 23.05 10.77
CA LEU A 69 5.77 23.07 11.31
C LEU A 69 5.65 24.21 12.31
N ILE A 70 4.54 24.96 12.27
CA ILE A 70 4.26 26.01 13.23
C ILE A 70 2.92 25.71 13.90
N GLU A 71 2.89 25.72 15.24
CA GLU A 71 1.68 25.66 16.06
C GLU A 71 1.43 27.04 16.67
N ALA A 72 0.24 27.55 16.47
CA ALA A 72 -0.21 28.83 17.00
C ALA A 72 -0.95 28.62 18.34
N LYS A 73 -0.85 29.61 19.23
CA LYS A 73 -1.67 29.77 20.42
C LYS A 73 -2.18 31.19 20.47
N ASP A 74 -3.31 31.40 21.15
CA ASP A 74 -3.78 32.75 21.41
C ASP A 74 -2.84 33.49 22.40
N ASN A 75 -2.95 34.80 22.48
CA ASN A 75 -2.04 35.63 23.27
C ASN A 75 -2.21 35.55 24.77
N THR A 76 -3.07 34.65 25.29
CA THR A 76 -3.18 34.33 26.72
C THR A 76 -2.22 33.21 27.12
N TYR A 77 -1.65 32.49 26.17
CA TYR A 77 -0.67 31.43 26.37
C TYR A 77 0.77 31.94 26.23
N ALA A 78 1.72 31.21 26.82
CA ALA A 78 3.13 31.47 26.61
C ALA A 78 3.57 31.04 25.19
N VAL A 79 4.67 31.62 24.68
CA VAL A 79 5.20 31.35 23.32
C VAL A 79 5.43 29.85 23.07
N GLY A 80 5.83 29.09 24.09
CA GLY A 80 6.14 27.67 24.01
C GLY A 80 4.97 26.70 24.20
N ASP A 81 3.77 27.17 24.54
CA ASP A 81 2.66 26.28 24.94
C ASP A 81 2.13 25.38 23.80
N GLY A 82 2.38 25.76 22.54
CA GLY A 82 2.11 24.92 21.35
C GLY A 82 3.19 23.88 21.04
N MET A 83 4.37 23.96 21.65
CA MET A 83 5.53 23.16 21.26
C MET A 83 5.31 21.64 21.39
N GLN A 84 4.72 21.15 22.48
CA GLN A 84 4.49 19.71 22.65
C GLN A 84 3.54 19.14 21.60
N GLN A 85 2.51 19.88 21.21
CA GLN A 85 1.60 19.52 20.13
C GLN A 85 2.34 19.51 18.80
N GLY A 86 3.12 20.56 18.51
CA GLY A 86 3.95 20.68 17.32
C GLY A 86 4.95 19.54 17.18
N LEU A 87 5.64 19.17 18.26
CA LEU A 87 6.59 18.05 18.28
C LEU A 87 5.91 16.70 18.00
N ALA A 88 4.72 16.47 18.57
CA ALA A 88 3.96 15.25 18.31
C ALA A 88 3.51 15.15 16.83
N TYR A 89 3.15 16.27 16.23
CA TYR A 89 2.79 16.35 14.82
C TYR A 89 4.02 16.20 13.92
N ALA A 90 5.10 16.90 14.23
CA ALA A 90 6.36 16.81 13.51
C ALA A 90 6.96 15.40 13.53
N ALA A 91 6.83 14.67 14.65
CA ALA A 91 7.22 13.27 14.75
C ALA A 91 6.38 12.36 13.82
N THR A 92 5.08 12.64 13.69
CA THR A 92 4.19 11.89 12.78
C THR A 92 4.51 12.20 11.31
N LEU A 93 4.84 13.45 10.99
CA LEU A 93 5.05 13.95 9.62
C LEU A 93 6.50 13.88 9.15
N ASP A 94 7.42 13.44 10.00
CA ASP A 94 8.88 13.44 9.78
C ASP A 94 9.44 14.84 9.45
N ILE A 95 8.94 15.88 10.15
CA ILE A 95 9.37 17.26 9.96
C ILE A 95 10.47 17.60 10.99
N PRO A 96 11.63 18.13 10.55
CA PRO A 96 12.75 18.38 11.46
C PRO A 96 12.64 19.66 12.29
N PHE A 97 11.98 20.70 11.80
CA PHE A 97 11.94 22.01 12.46
C PHE A 97 10.54 22.34 12.96
N VAL A 98 10.43 22.69 14.24
CA VAL A 98 9.14 23.00 14.88
C VAL A 98 9.19 24.39 15.47
N PHE A 99 8.11 25.13 15.28
CA PHE A 99 7.91 26.45 15.87
C PHE A 99 6.60 26.48 16.66
N SER A 100 6.61 27.17 17.79
CA SER A 100 5.40 27.56 18.51
C SER A 100 5.38 29.08 18.61
N SER A 101 4.19 29.69 18.52
CA SER A 101 4.04 31.16 18.62
C SER A 101 2.69 31.55 19.19
N ASN A 102 2.69 32.58 20.04
CA ASN A 102 1.50 33.27 20.53
C ASN A 102 1.35 34.70 19.95
N GLY A 103 2.19 35.04 18.95
CA GLY A 103 2.22 36.35 18.33
C GLY A 103 3.24 37.33 18.91
N ASP A 104 3.89 37.03 20.03
CA ASP A 104 4.96 37.86 20.60
C ASP A 104 6.32 37.50 20.03
N ALA A 105 6.58 36.19 19.92
CA ALA A 105 7.82 35.62 19.41
C ALA A 105 7.58 34.22 18.84
N PHE A 106 8.62 33.56 18.33
CA PHE A 106 8.64 32.14 18.03
C PHE A 106 9.54 31.39 18.99
N LEU A 107 9.08 30.28 19.54
CA LEU A 107 9.98 29.30 20.12
C LEU A 107 10.33 28.29 19.01
N PHE A 108 11.59 28.22 18.63
CA PHE A 108 12.13 27.32 17.60
C PHE A 108 12.71 26.07 18.27
N HIS A 109 12.33 24.89 17.82
CA HIS A 109 12.88 23.59 18.23
C HIS A 109 13.51 22.87 17.04
N ASP A 110 14.80 22.56 17.16
CA ASP A 110 15.58 21.82 16.17
C ASP A 110 15.67 20.35 16.56
N ARG A 111 14.90 19.48 15.87
CA ARG A 111 14.89 18.04 16.08
C ARG A 111 16.09 17.31 15.47
N THR A 112 16.93 18.00 14.69
CA THR A 112 18.09 17.38 14.03
C THR A 112 19.24 17.08 14.99
N GLY A 113 19.26 17.73 16.13
CA GLY A 113 20.35 17.61 17.12
C GLY A 113 21.67 18.26 16.67
N GLN A 114 21.65 19.07 15.60
CA GLN A 114 22.86 19.70 15.07
C GLN A 114 23.07 21.14 15.57
N SER A 115 22.04 21.76 16.14
CA SER A 115 22.14 23.10 16.73
C SER A 115 22.76 23.03 18.13
N SER A 116 23.49 24.09 18.52
CA SER A 116 24.10 24.20 19.85
C SER A 116 23.06 24.25 20.99
N ALA A 117 21.86 24.74 20.69
CA ALA A 117 20.69 24.70 21.57
C ALA A 117 19.53 24.03 20.84
N THR A 118 18.84 23.12 21.52
CA THR A 118 17.67 22.41 20.97
C THR A 118 16.50 23.37 20.80
N GLU A 119 16.31 24.31 21.72
CA GLU A 119 15.27 25.34 21.67
C GLU A 119 15.89 26.73 21.76
N THR A 120 15.34 27.64 20.96
CA THR A 120 15.75 29.04 20.90
C THR A 120 14.55 29.94 20.65
N GLU A 121 14.36 30.96 21.45
CA GLU A 121 13.36 32.00 21.19
C GLU A 121 13.86 32.96 20.11
N LEU A 122 13.01 33.23 19.13
CA LEU A 122 13.30 34.11 17.99
C LEU A 122 12.26 35.25 17.95
N PRO A 123 12.67 36.49 17.81
CA PRO A 123 11.71 37.56 17.56
C PRO A 123 11.02 37.37 16.19
N LEU A 124 9.84 37.97 16.02
CA LEU A 124 9.00 37.76 14.83
C LEU A 124 9.70 38.17 13.50
N ASP A 125 10.63 39.10 13.55
CA ASP A 125 11.41 39.56 12.38
C ASP A 125 12.63 38.69 12.09
N ALA A 126 12.97 37.76 12.96
CA ALA A 126 14.09 36.83 12.79
C ALA A 126 13.66 35.41 12.41
N PHE A 127 12.44 35.24 11.87
CA PHE A 127 12.01 33.91 11.36
C PHE A 127 12.96 33.44 10.24
N PRO A 128 13.43 32.18 10.26
CA PRO A 128 14.41 31.70 9.29
C PRO A 128 13.85 31.61 7.88
N SER A 129 14.68 31.97 6.89
CA SER A 129 14.32 31.86 5.47
C SER A 129 14.26 30.41 4.99
N PRO A 130 13.58 30.11 3.86
CA PRO A 130 13.57 28.79 3.23
C PRO A 130 14.98 28.24 3.00
N ALA A 131 15.90 29.09 2.50
CA ALA A 131 17.28 28.71 2.23
C ALA A 131 18.06 28.38 3.51
N SER A 132 17.81 29.11 4.61
CA SER A 132 18.44 28.84 5.91
C SER A 132 18.01 27.47 6.47
N LEU A 133 16.71 27.18 6.49
CA LEU A 133 16.22 25.87 6.96
C LEU A 133 16.64 24.74 6.03
N TRP A 134 16.66 24.98 4.72
CA TRP A 134 17.14 23.99 3.76
C TRP A 134 18.63 23.65 3.97
N SER A 135 19.44 24.64 4.23
CA SER A 135 20.85 24.41 4.54
C SER A 135 21.05 23.52 5.77
N LYS A 136 20.27 23.76 6.85
CA LYS A 136 20.26 22.90 8.05
C LYS A 136 19.77 21.48 7.73
N TYR A 137 18.67 21.36 6.96
CA TYR A 137 18.12 20.08 6.54
C TYR A 137 19.14 19.26 5.74
N ARG A 138 19.78 19.89 4.76
CA ARG A 138 20.81 19.30 3.92
C ARG A 138 22.00 18.78 4.72
N ALA A 139 22.47 19.59 5.68
CA ALA A 139 23.53 19.20 6.59
C ALA A 139 23.12 18.02 7.48
N TRP A 140 21.92 18.05 8.02
CA TRP A 140 21.36 16.95 8.82
C TRP A 140 21.27 15.64 8.04
N LYS A 141 20.72 15.70 6.83
CA LYS A 141 20.58 14.54 5.94
C LYS A 141 21.91 14.15 5.27
N ASN A 142 22.97 14.95 5.43
CA ASN A 142 24.26 14.76 4.75
C ASN A 142 24.09 14.55 3.24
N LEU A 143 23.35 15.45 2.58
CA LEU A 143 23.08 15.40 1.14
C LEU A 143 24.15 16.15 0.36
N ALA A 144 24.84 15.44 -0.54
CA ALA A 144 25.73 16.05 -1.53
C ALA A 144 24.92 16.78 -2.63
N PRO A 145 25.49 17.77 -3.34
CA PRO A 145 24.77 18.51 -4.38
C PRO A 145 24.13 17.62 -5.45
N GLU A 146 24.80 16.57 -5.88
CA GLU A 146 24.32 15.63 -6.90
C GLU A 146 23.13 14.79 -6.40
N GLN A 147 23.05 14.55 -5.09
CA GLN A 147 21.95 13.84 -4.43
C GLN A 147 20.74 14.76 -4.24
N GLU A 148 21.01 16.06 -4.02
CA GLU A 148 19.98 17.08 -3.85
C GLU A 148 19.07 17.19 -5.07
N GLU A 149 19.62 17.14 -6.29
CA GLU A 149 18.85 17.21 -7.53
C GLU A 149 17.77 16.13 -7.61
N VAL A 150 18.12 14.89 -7.27
CA VAL A 150 17.19 13.76 -7.25
C VAL A 150 16.15 13.92 -6.14
N PHE A 151 16.60 14.36 -4.97
CA PHE A 151 15.74 14.55 -3.81
C PHE A 151 14.72 15.67 -4.02
N LEU A 152 15.08 16.72 -4.77
CA LEU A 152 14.21 17.85 -5.09
C LEU A 152 13.25 17.61 -6.27
N GLN A 153 13.35 16.48 -6.97
CA GLN A 153 12.44 16.17 -8.07
C GLN A 153 10.99 16.10 -7.57
N ASN A 154 10.07 16.79 -8.26
CA ASN A 154 8.67 16.85 -7.88
C ASN A 154 7.96 15.50 -8.04
N TYR A 155 6.91 15.32 -7.26
CA TYR A 155 5.92 14.26 -7.50
C TYR A 155 5.26 14.43 -8.87
N PHE A 156 4.65 13.34 -9.36
CA PHE A 156 3.65 13.46 -10.41
C PHE A 156 2.38 14.09 -9.80
N GLU A 157 1.93 15.16 -10.42
CA GLU A 157 0.68 15.84 -10.12
C GLU A 157 -0.15 15.88 -11.39
N ASP A 158 -1.41 15.53 -11.29
CA ASP A 158 -2.39 15.66 -12.36
C ASP A 158 -3.53 16.61 -11.95
N SER A 159 -4.46 16.86 -12.87
CA SER A 159 -5.63 17.71 -12.62
C SER A 159 -6.65 17.09 -11.66
N SER A 160 -6.47 15.84 -11.21
CA SER A 160 -7.39 15.16 -10.28
C SER A 160 -7.27 15.67 -8.84
N GLY A 161 -6.19 16.37 -8.51
CA GLY A 161 -5.87 16.80 -7.15
C GLY A 161 -5.44 15.64 -6.22
N LYS A 162 -5.12 14.46 -6.78
CA LYS A 162 -4.62 13.32 -6.01
C LYS A 162 -3.18 13.58 -5.57
N GLU A 163 -3.00 13.87 -4.28
CA GLU A 163 -1.69 14.02 -3.67
C GLU A 163 -1.31 12.81 -2.81
N PRO A 164 0.01 12.51 -2.67
CA PRO A 164 0.46 11.50 -1.72
C PRO A 164 0.05 11.87 -0.30
N ARG A 165 -0.53 10.92 0.43
CA ARG A 165 -0.81 11.06 1.85
C ARG A 165 0.50 11.21 2.62
N TYR A 166 0.46 11.77 3.85
CA TYR A 166 1.67 12.06 4.62
C TYR A 166 2.63 10.85 4.74
N TYR A 167 2.09 9.68 5.04
CA TYR A 167 2.90 8.47 5.20
C TYR A 167 3.48 7.97 3.87
N GLN A 168 2.77 8.18 2.75
CA GLN A 168 3.29 7.90 1.41
C GLN A 168 4.43 8.88 1.07
N ARG A 169 4.29 10.16 1.40
CA ARG A 169 5.38 11.16 1.23
C ARG A 169 6.64 10.74 1.99
N ILE A 170 6.50 10.30 3.23
CA ILE A 170 7.64 9.83 4.03
C ILE A 170 8.27 8.60 3.37
N ALA A 171 7.47 7.60 2.99
CA ALA A 171 7.96 6.40 2.31
C ALA A 171 8.72 6.73 1.02
N ILE A 172 8.15 7.62 0.18
CA ILE A 172 8.76 8.04 -1.08
C ILE A 172 10.06 8.79 -0.81
N ASN A 173 10.06 9.77 0.09
CA ASN A 173 11.23 10.59 0.38
C ASN A 173 12.37 9.75 0.98
N ASN A 174 12.07 8.82 1.90
CA ASN A 174 13.07 7.93 2.48
C ASN A 174 13.66 6.98 1.43
N ALA A 175 12.84 6.43 0.53
CA ALA A 175 13.33 5.60 -0.56
C ALA A 175 14.23 6.40 -1.54
N ILE A 176 13.82 7.61 -1.93
CA ILE A 176 14.62 8.49 -2.79
C ILE A 176 15.93 8.90 -2.12
N GLU A 177 15.89 9.23 -0.82
CA GLU A 177 17.09 9.55 -0.04
C GLU A 177 18.07 8.37 0.02
N ALA A 178 17.56 7.17 0.32
CA ALA A 178 18.36 5.96 0.36
C ALA A 178 19.04 5.66 -0.99
N ILE A 179 18.29 5.78 -2.10
CA ILE A 179 18.83 5.60 -3.46
C ILE A 179 19.87 6.68 -3.80
N ALA A 180 19.58 7.94 -3.48
CA ALA A 180 20.52 9.05 -3.72
C ALA A 180 21.84 8.85 -2.97
N LYS A 181 21.79 8.21 -1.80
CA LYS A 181 22.98 7.84 -0.99
C LYS A 181 23.68 6.56 -1.45
N GLY A 182 23.22 5.92 -2.53
CA GLY A 182 23.84 4.72 -3.10
C GLY A 182 23.38 3.41 -2.46
N GLN A 183 22.25 3.40 -1.74
CA GLN A 183 21.70 2.15 -1.24
C GLN A 183 21.00 1.41 -2.37
N ASP A 184 21.42 0.16 -2.62
CA ASP A 184 20.93 -0.65 -3.75
C ASP A 184 19.84 -1.66 -3.36
N ARG A 185 19.59 -1.84 -2.07
CA ARG A 185 18.55 -2.74 -1.55
C ARG A 185 17.68 -1.97 -0.56
N ILE A 186 16.39 -1.88 -0.85
CA ILE A 186 15.47 -1.02 -0.11
C ILE A 186 14.19 -1.80 0.19
N LEU A 187 13.74 -1.77 1.43
CA LEU A 187 12.48 -2.37 1.86
C LEU A 187 11.52 -1.29 2.37
N LEU A 188 10.29 -1.30 1.83
CA LEU A 188 9.16 -0.52 2.30
C LEU A 188 8.09 -1.44 2.86
N VAL A 189 7.75 -1.28 4.13
CA VAL A 189 6.68 -2.05 4.79
C VAL A 189 5.46 -1.16 4.95
N MET A 190 4.40 -1.44 4.17
CA MET A 190 3.18 -0.66 4.18
C MET A 190 1.96 -1.57 4.16
N ALA A 191 1.03 -1.38 5.09
CA ALA A 191 -0.16 -2.22 5.21
C ALA A 191 -0.98 -2.27 3.90
N THR A 192 -1.73 -3.34 3.69
CA THR A 192 -2.66 -3.45 2.55
C THR A 192 -3.68 -2.31 2.60
N GLY A 193 -4.07 -1.76 1.44
CA GLY A 193 -5.00 -0.62 1.34
C GLY A 193 -4.35 0.75 1.63
N THR A 194 -3.03 0.83 1.80
CA THR A 194 -2.32 2.11 2.02
C THR A 194 -1.74 2.72 0.75
N GLY A 195 -2.00 2.10 -0.42
CA GLY A 195 -1.54 2.60 -1.72
C GLY A 195 -0.08 2.34 -2.00
N LYS A 196 0.41 1.11 -1.75
CA LYS A 196 1.78 0.68 -2.08
C LYS A 196 2.13 0.91 -3.55
N THR A 197 1.24 0.53 -4.47
CA THR A 197 1.43 0.68 -5.91
C THR A 197 1.58 2.14 -6.32
N TYR A 198 0.74 3.03 -5.77
CA TYR A 198 0.87 4.47 -5.98
C TYR A 198 2.18 5.04 -5.41
N THR A 199 2.61 4.53 -4.25
CA THR A 199 3.92 4.89 -3.66
C THR A 199 5.07 4.47 -4.58
N ALA A 200 5.02 3.24 -5.11
CA ALA A 200 5.99 2.75 -6.09
C ALA A 200 6.01 3.60 -7.37
N PHE A 201 4.82 3.92 -7.91
CA PHE A 201 4.69 4.81 -9.06
C PHE A 201 5.40 6.15 -8.84
N GLN A 202 5.16 6.81 -7.71
CA GLN A 202 5.77 8.11 -7.41
C GLN A 202 7.31 8.02 -7.25
N ILE A 203 7.83 6.93 -6.67
CA ILE A 203 9.27 6.70 -6.58
C ILE A 203 9.87 6.55 -7.99
N ILE A 204 9.26 5.69 -8.81
CA ILE A 204 9.68 5.45 -10.20
C ILE A 204 9.64 6.75 -10.99
N TRP A 205 8.55 7.51 -10.90
CA TRP A 205 8.36 8.77 -11.60
C TRP A 205 9.48 9.77 -11.28
N ARG A 206 9.78 9.98 -10.00
CA ARG A 206 10.83 10.93 -9.58
C ARG A 206 12.21 10.52 -10.07
N LEU A 207 12.57 9.25 -9.96
CA LEU A 207 13.86 8.71 -10.42
C LEU A 207 14.01 8.77 -11.94
N TRP A 208 12.93 8.49 -12.66
CA TRP A 208 12.88 8.53 -14.12
C TRP A 208 12.98 9.98 -14.63
N LYS A 209 12.20 10.90 -14.07
CA LYS A 209 12.23 12.33 -14.43
C LYS A 209 13.56 12.98 -14.09
N ALA A 210 14.21 12.60 -12.99
CA ALA A 210 15.56 13.04 -12.66
C ALA A 210 16.64 12.43 -13.57
N GLY A 211 16.29 11.56 -14.51
CA GLY A 211 17.23 10.89 -15.41
C GLY A 211 18.20 9.91 -14.73
N ARG A 212 17.94 9.57 -13.46
CA ARG A 212 18.82 8.69 -12.67
C ARG A 212 18.56 7.21 -12.91
N LYS A 213 17.33 6.85 -13.24
CA LYS A 213 16.92 5.49 -13.57
C LYS A 213 16.09 5.55 -14.84
N LYS A 214 16.52 4.87 -15.91
CA LYS A 214 15.88 4.91 -17.22
C LYS A 214 15.22 3.59 -17.58
N ARG A 215 15.87 2.46 -17.27
CA ARG A 215 15.36 1.12 -17.56
C ARG A 215 14.88 0.47 -16.28
N ILE A 216 13.56 0.39 -16.14
CA ILE A 216 12.89 0.08 -14.90
C ILE A 216 12.02 -1.16 -15.09
N LEU A 217 12.15 -2.14 -14.21
CA LEU A 217 11.29 -3.32 -14.14
C LEU A 217 10.39 -3.25 -12.92
N PHE A 218 9.09 -3.30 -13.13
CA PHE A 218 8.09 -3.46 -12.07
C PHE A 218 7.57 -4.89 -12.08
N LEU A 219 7.76 -5.62 -10.98
CA LEU A 219 7.33 -7.00 -10.79
C LEU A 219 6.12 -7.06 -9.89
N ALA A 220 5.06 -7.72 -10.35
CA ALA A 220 3.86 -7.99 -9.56
C ALA A 220 3.53 -9.49 -9.54
N ASP A 221 2.73 -9.89 -8.54
CA ASP A 221 2.34 -11.29 -8.34
C ASP A 221 1.24 -11.76 -9.31
N ARG A 222 0.39 -10.84 -9.82
CA ARG A 222 -0.82 -11.21 -10.55
C ARG A 222 -1.07 -10.39 -11.80
N ASN A 223 -1.63 -11.05 -12.85
CA ASN A 223 -1.99 -10.41 -14.12
C ASN A 223 -2.97 -9.24 -13.93
N ILE A 224 -3.98 -9.43 -13.10
CA ILE A 224 -4.98 -8.38 -12.81
C ILE A 224 -4.29 -7.15 -12.23
N LEU A 225 -3.35 -7.35 -11.30
CA LEU A 225 -2.59 -6.24 -10.71
C LEU A 225 -1.71 -5.52 -11.73
N VAL A 226 -1.00 -6.25 -12.59
CA VAL A 226 -0.19 -5.63 -13.64
C VAL A 226 -1.07 -4.80 -14.57
N ASN A 227 -2.19 -5.34 -14.98
CA ASN A 227 -3.10 -4.67 -15.90
C ASN A 227 -3.72 -3.41 -15.27
N GLN A 228 -4.26 -3.52 -14.05
CA GLN A 228 -4.81 -2.37 -13.31
C GLN A 228 -3.75 -1.31 -13.03
N THR A 229 -2.52 -1.72 -12.65
CA THR A 229 -1.40 -0.81 -12.43
C THR A 229 -1.06 -0.03 -13.69
N MET A 230 -0.99 -0.69 -14.87
CA MET A 230 -0.69 -0.01 -16.13
C MET A 230 -1.76 1.00 -16.52
N VAL A 231 -3.04 0.66 -16.32
CA VAL A 231 -4.17 1.50 -16.74
C VAL A 231 -4.40 2.67 -15.78
N ASN A 232 -4.19 2.45 -14.48
CA ASN A 232 -4.47 3.42 -13.45
C ASN A 232 -3.23 4.25 -13.07
N ASP A 233 -2.40 3.71 -12.17
CA ASP A 233 -1.31 4.50 -11.56
C ASP A 233 -0.16 4.80 -12.54
N PHE A 234 0.17 3.86 -13.45
CA PHE A 234 1.32 3.99 -14.37
C PHE A 234 0.98 4.64 -15.73
N ARG A 235 -0.30 4.95 -15.97
CA ARG A 235 -0.73 5.62 -17.20
C ARG A 235 0.12 6.85 -17.59
N PRO A 236 0.63 7.69 -16.66
CA PRO A 236 1.44 8.86 -17.01
C PRO A 236 2.74 8.55 -17.75
N PHE A 237 3.24 7.30 -17.70
CA PHE A 237 4.42 6.90 -18.46
C PHE A 237 4.15 6.76 -19.97
N GLY A 238 2.88 6.61 -20.38
CA GLY A 238 2.46 6.59 -21.77
C GLY A 238 3.20 5.56 -22.61
N ALA A 239 3.78 6.01 -23.75
CA ALA A 239 4.50 5.17 -24.69
C ALA A 239 5.85 4.64 -24.17
N ALA A 240 6.37 5.15 -23.05
CA ALA A 240 7.61 4.65 -22.46
C ALA A 240 7.44 3.30 -21.75
N MET A 241 6.19 2.82 -21.56
CA MET A 241 5.83 1.66 -20.77
C MET A 241 5.33 0.51 -21.63
N ALA A 242 5.75 -0.73 -21.33
CA ALA A 242 5.22 -1.95 -21.94
C ALA A 242 5.15 -3.11 -20.95
N LYS A 243 4.27 -4.07 -21.23
CA LYS A 243 4.20 -5.32 -20.49
C LYS A 243 5.20 -6.34 -21.06
N LEU A 244 6.01 -6.93 -20.19
CA LEU A 244 6.92 -8.01 -20.54
C LEU A 244 6.15 -9.35 -20.50
N SER A 245 5.38 -9.62 -21.55
CA SER A 245 4.52 -10.80 -21.67
C SER A 245 4.36 -11.22 -23.11
N THR A 246 4.19 -12.52 -23.34
CA THR A 246 3.85 -13.09 -24.65
C THR A 246 2.35 -13.05 -24.95
N SER A 247 1.49 -12.85 -23.95
CA SER A 247 0.05 -12.75 -24.14
C SER A 247 -0.36 -11.32 -24.53
N SER A 248 -1.21 -11.18 -25.56
CA SER A 248 -1.88 -9.92 -25.86
C SER A 248 -2.93 -9.70 -24.77
N ASN A 249 -2.95 -8.51 -24.18
CA ASN A 249 -3.93 -8.17 -23.18
C ASN A 249 -4.72 -6.94 -23.65
N THR A 250 -5.94 -7.21 -24.06
CA THR A 250 -6.97 -6.20 -24.14
C THR A 250 -7.58 -6.11 -22.74
N ILE A 251 -7.69 -4.92 -22.19
CA ILE A 251 -8.35 -4.65 -20.92
C ILE A 251 -9.54 -3.77 -21.21
N GLU A 252 -10.69 -4.18 -20.77
CA GLU A 252 -11.87 -3.36 -20.73
C GLU A 252 -11.79 -2.44 -19.50
N ARG A 253 -11.87 -1.12 -19.72
CA ARG A 253 -11.98 -0.13 -18.65
C ARG A 253 -13.38 -0.14 -18.06
N GLU A 254 -13.55 0.48 -16.89
CA GLU A 254 -14.85 0.70 -16.23
C GLU A 254 -15.86 1.45 -17.13
N ASP A 255 -15.37 2.25 -18.08
CA ASP A 255 -16.18 2.97 -19.09
C ASP A 255 -16.51 2.14 -20.35
N GLY A 256 -16.19 0.84 -20.36
CA GLY A 256 -16.41 -0.07 -21.49
C GLY A 256 -15.45 0.09 -22.66
N ILE A 257 -14.40 0.90 -22.52
CA ILE A 257 -13.40 1.09 -23.56
C ILE A 257 -12.33 -0.01 -23.47
N GLU A 258 -12.16 -0.77 -24.54
CA GLU A 258 -11.07 -1.71 -24.66
C GLU A 258 -9.75 -0.98 -24.94
N ILE A 259 -8.76 -1.19 -24.06
CA ILE A 259 -7.40 -0.69 -24.23
C ILE A 259 -6.47 -1.87 -24.53
N GLN A 260 -5.77 -1.78 -25.66
CA GLN A 260 -4.71 -2.70 -25.97
C GLN A 260 -3.41 -2.23 -25.30
N LEU A 261 -2.92 -3.00 -24.34
CA LEU A 261 -1.65 -2.69 -23.68
C LEU A 261 -0.46 -3.05 -24.59
N PRO A 262 0.54 -2.17 -24.71
CA PRO A 262 1.75 -2.49 -25.46
C PRO A 262 2.49 -3.64 -24.77
N THR A 263 2.96 -4.59 -25.62
CA THR A 263 3.77 -5.73 -25.15
C THR A 263 5.19 -5.58 -25.67
N ALA A 264 6.17 -5.78 -24.81
CA ALA A 264 7.58 -5.72 -25.17
C ALA A 264 8.13 -7.03 -25.77
N VAL A 265 7.31 -8.05 -25.97
CA VAL A 265 7.75 -9.35 -26.51
C VAL A 265 7.16 -9.59 -27.90
N ASP A 266 8.01 -9.70 -28.90
CA ASP A 266 7.61 -10.16 -30.24
C ASP A 266 7.24 -11.66 -30.19
N LYS A 267 5.97 -11.97 -30.48
CA LYS A 267 5.43 -13.34 -30.43
C LYS A 267 6.09 -14.28 -31.48
N LYS A 268 6.49 -13.74 -32.64
CA LYS A 268 7.06 -14.55 -33.73
C LYS A 268 8.52 -14.90 -33.49
N HIS A 269 9.29 -13.94 -32.98
CA HIS A 269 10.74 -14.08 -32.87
C HIS A 269 11.21 -14.28 -31.43
N ARG A 270 10.30 -14.27 -30.43
CA ARG A 270 10.61 -14.36 -28.99
C ARG A 270 11.68 -13.36 -28.54
N ARG A 271 11.77 -12.21 -29.19
CA ARG A 271 12.72 -11.15 -28.84
C ARG A 271 12.04 -10.09 -28.01
N ILE A 272 12.77 -9.57 -27.00
CA ILE A 272 12.33 -8.46 -26.17
C ILE A 272 12.62 -7.17 -26.93
N ASP A 273 11.59 -6.33 -27.10
CA ASP A 273 11.75 -4.97 -27.57
C ASP A 273 12.36 -4.11 -26.45
N THR A 274 13.61 -3.69 -26.69
CA THR A 274 14.41 -2.91 -25.73
C THR A 274 14.23 -1.40 -25.88
N SER A 275 13.29 -0.94 -26.70
CA SER A 275 13.01 0.48 -26.93
C SER A 275 12.25 1.14 -25.77
N TYR A 276 11.52 0.35 -24.99
CA TYR A 276 10.81 0.85 -23.83
C TYR A 276 11.75 1.17 -22.66
N GLU A 277 11.29 2.06 -21.77
CA GLU A 277 12.04 2.43 -20.57
C GLU A 277 11.47 1.77 -19.31
N ILE A 278 10.16 1.50 -19.28
CA ILE A 278 9.46 0.92 -18.13
C ILE A 278 8.79 -0.39 -18.54
N TYR A 279 9.17 -1.46 -17.87
CA TYR A 279 8.68 -2.81 -18.12
C TYR A 279 7.88 -3.29 -16.92
N LEU A 280 6.66 -3.79 -17.15
CA LEU A 280 5.84 -4.44 -16.13
C LEU A 280 5.77 -5.93 -16.42
N ALA A 281 5.98 -6.74 -15.42
CA ALA A 281 5.98 -8.18 -15.56
C ALA A 281 5.36 -8.89 -14.35
N LEU A 282 4.88 -10.12 -14.62
CA LEU A 282 4.59 -11.08 -13.57
C LEU A 282 5.84 -11.89 -13.25
N TYR A 283 6.10 -12.21 -11.96
CA TYR A 283 7.20 -13.13 -11.66
C TYR A 283 6.99 -14.47 -12.38
N GLN A 284 5.78 -15.03 -12.33
CA GLN A 284 5.45 -16.32 -12.96
C GLN A 284 5.60 -16.33 -14.47
N ALA A 285 5.38 -15.17 -15.15
CA ALA A 285 5.58 -15.05 -16.60
C ALA A 285 7.07 -15.05 -16.98
N ILE A 286 7.93 -14.68 -16.04
CA ILE A 286 9.39 -14.62 -16.22
C ILE A 286 10.04 -15.91 -15.70
N THR A 287 9.42 -16.60 -14.73
CA THR A 287 9.94 -17.79 -14.03
C THR A 287 9.14 -19.07 -14.28
N GLY A 288 8.20 -19.09 -15.21
CA GLY A 288 7.38 -20.27 -15.57
C GLY A 288 8.19 -21.47 -16.10
N PRO A 289 7.55 -22.62 -16.49
CA PRO A 289 8.25 -23.85 -16.83
C PRO A 289 9.38 -23.63 -17.85
N GLU A 290 10.43 -24.42 -17.76
CA GLU A 290 11.80 -24.28 -18.30
C GLU A 290 12.01 -23.49 -19.61
N GLU A 291 11.06 -23.51 -20.53
CA GLU A 291 11.16 -22.76 -21.79
C GLU A 291 10.79 -21.27 -21.68
N ARG A 292 9.98 -20.88 -20.66
CA ARG A 292 9.60 -19.49 -20.38
C ARG A 292 10.52 -18.80 -19.38
N GLN A 293 11.20 -19.56 -18.54
CA GLN A 293 12.13 -19.07 -17.51
C GLN A 293 13.32 -18.29 -18.05
N LYS A 294 13.62 -18.43 -19.35
CA LYS A 294 14.83 -17.84 -19.94
C LYS A 294 14.60 -16.45 -20.56
N LEU A 295 13.38 -15.93 -20.56
CA LEU A 295 13.09 -14.67 -21.27
C LEU A 295 13.91 -13.50 -20.70
N PHE A 296 14.05 -13.39 -19.39
CA PHE A 296 14.86 -12.33 -18.78
C PHE A 296 16.37 -12.48 -19.07
N ARG A 297 16.85 -13.69 -19.36
CA ARG A 297 18.26 -13.95 -19.68
C ARG A 297 18.63 -13.51 -21.11
N GLU A 298 17.67 -13.16 -21.95
CA GLU A 298 17.92 -12.53 -23.24
C GLU A 298 18.40 -11.08 -23.10
N LEU A 299 18.13 -10.47 -21.93
CA LEU A 299 18.60 -9.14 -21.57
C LEU A 299 19.96 -9.21 -20.88
N SER A 300 20.79 -8.18 -21.09
CA SER A 300 22.05 -8.07 -20.33
C SER A 300 21.77 -8.03 -18.82
N PRO A 301 22.64 -8.63 -17.97
CA PRO A 301 22.53 -8.49 -16.51
C PRO A 301 22.54 -7.04 -16.01
N THR A 302 23.02 -6.10 -16.82
CA THR A 302 23.06 -4.65 -16.54
C THR A 302 21.96 -3.88 -17.27
N PHE A 303 20.96 -4.58 -17.83
CA PHE A 303 19.92 -3.91 -18.63
C PHE A 303 19.01 -3.00 -17.79
N PHE A 304 18.62 -3.44 -16.59
CA PHE A 304 17.78 -2.63 -15.72
C PHE A 304 18.60 -1.80 -14.73
N ASP A 305 18.20 -0.56 -14.54
CA ASP A 305 18.76 0.35 -13.53
C ASP A 305 18.02 0.25 -12.19
N LEU A 306 16.73 -0.10 -12.24
CA LEU A 306 15.83 -0.21 -11.10
C LEU A 306 14.89 -1.39 -11.27
N ILE A 307 14.72 -2.15 -10.20
CA ILE A 307 13.70 -3.21 -10.10
C ILE A 307 12.82 -2.93 -8.88
N VAL A 308 11.53 -2.87 -9.07
CA VAL A 308 10.55 -2.70 -8.00
C VAL A 308 9.67 -3.94 -7.92
N ILE A 309 9.59 -4.53 -6.73
CA ILE A 309 8.83 -5.76 -6.50
C ILE A 309 7.68 -5.46 -5.56
N ASP A 310 6.46 -5.61 -6.05
CA ASP A 310 5.26 -5.52 -5.21
C ASP A 310 4.95 -6.87 -4.57
N GLU A 311 4.48 -6.84 -3.32
CA GLU A 311 4.17 -8.00 -2.48
C GLU A 311 5.35 -9.01 -2.37
N CYS A 312 6.57 -8.51 -2.14
CA CYS A 312 7.80 -9.32 -2.11
C CYS A 312 7.85 -10.38 -1.00
N HIS A 313 6.83 -10.47 -0.14
CA HIS A 313 6.68 -11.52 0.88
C HIS A 313 5.97 -12.78 0.36
N ARG A 314 5.41 -12.73 -0.86
CA ARG A 314 4.61 -13.79 -1.43
C ARG A 314 5.42 -14.79 -2.22
N GLY A 315 4.95 -16.04 -2.13
CA GLY A 315 5.44 -17.16 -2.89
C GLY A 315 5.57 -18.43 -2.04
N SER A 316 5.49 -19.59 -2.68
CA SER A 316 6.00 -20.85 -2.13
C SER A 316 7.53 -20.77 -2.04
N ALA A 317 8.19 -21.71 -1.37
CA ALA A 317 9.66 -21.76 -1.33
C ALA A 317 10.28 -21.83 -2.75
N GLU A 318 9.56 -22.41 -3.72
CA GLU A 318 9.96 -22.45 -5.14
C GLU A 318 9.75 -21.08 -5.82
N GLU A 319 8.63 -20.40 -5.57
CA GLU A 319 8.37 -19.06 -6.13
C GLU A 319 9.29 -18.00 -5.51
N ASP A 320 9.63 -18.13 -4.23
CA ASP A 320 10.64 -17.28 -3.57
C ASP A 320 12.03 -17.47 -4.19
N SER A 321 12.36 -18.68 -4.67
CA SER A 321 13.62 -18.94 -5.39
C SER A 321 13.61 -18.29 -6.79
N ALA A 322 12.45 -18.22 -7.41
CA ALA A 322 12.30 -17.78 -8.79
C ALA A 322 12.44 -16.24 -8.96
N TRP A 323 11.78 -15.42 -8.13
CA TRP A 323 11.99 -13.97 -8.20
C TRP A 323 13.38 -13.57 -7.69
N ARG A 324 13.95 -14.32 -6.74
CA ARG A 324 15.35 -14.12 -6.33
C ARG A 324 16.32 -14.34 -7.46
N GLU A 325 16.12 -15.37 -8.28
CA GLU A 325 16.97 -15.62 -9.46
C GLU A 325 16.99 -14.40 -10.40
N ILE A 326 15.84 -13.72 -10.59
CA ILE A 326 15.77 -12.49 -11.38
C ILE A 326 16.60 -11.38 -10.73
N LEU A 327 16.45 -11.19 -9.41
CA LEU A 327 17.16 -10.16 -8.67
C LEU A 327 18.67 -10.40 -8.64
N ASP A 328 19.07 -11.64 -8.47
CA ASP A 328 20.49 -12.04 -8.47
C ASP A 328 21.09 -11.87 -9.87
N TYR A 329 20.32 -12.17 -10.93
CA TYR A 329 20.76 -11.96 -12.31
C TYR A 329 20.97 -10.47 -12.63
N PHE A 330 20.06 -9.61 -12.19
CA PHE A 330 20.15 -8.15 -12.34
C PHE A 330 20.71 -7.48 -11.08
N SER A 331 21.73 -8.07 -10.46
CA SER A 331 22.27 -7.62 -9.16
C SER A 331 22.84 -6.20 -9.18
N ALA A 332 23.21 -5.69 -10.36
CA ALA A 332 23.67 -4.30 -10.55
C ALA A 332 22.54 -3.27 -10.45
N ALA A 333 21.28 -3.68 -10.58
CA ALA A 333 20.14 -2.79 -10.45
C ALA A 333 19.88 -2.42 -8.99
N THR A 334 19.45 -1.19 -8.73
CA THR A 334 18.80 -0.84 -7.47
C THR A 334 17.48 -1.62 -7.33
N GLN A 335 17.21 -2.18 -6.18
CA GLN A 335 16.05 -3.07 -5.97
C GLN A 335 15.22 -2.61 -4.78
N ILE A 336 13.92 -2.43 -5.00
CA ILE A 336 12.96 -1.99 -3.98
C ILE A 336 11.94 -3.10 -3.78
N GLY A 337 11.83 -3.61 -2.55
CA GLY A 337 10.75 -4.48 -2.13
C GLY A 337 9.65 -3.71 -1.43
N LEU A 338 8.39 -3.93 -1.84
CA LEU A 338 7.20 -3.45 -1.13
C LEU A 338 6.45 -4.64 -0.55
N THR A 339 6.03 -4.52 0.70
CA THR A 339 5.27 -5.58 1.36
C THR A 339 4.36 -5.02 2.46
N ALA A 340 3.25 -5.71 2.73
CA ALA A 340 2.43 -5.40 3.89
C ALA A 340 2.96 -6.11 5.16
N THR A 341 3.54 -7.28 4.99
CA THR A 341 4.03 -8.15 6.06
C THR A 341 5.37 -8.75 5.62
N PRO A 342 6.50 -8.26 6.11
CA PRO A 342 7.78 -8.87 5.78
C PRO A 342 7.78 -10.33 6.24
N LYS A 343 8.24 -11.22 5.37
CA LYS A 343 8.33 -12.65 5.67
C LYS A 343 9.64 -12.91 6.37
N GLU A 344 9.54 -13.48 7.54
CA GLU A 344 10.68 -13.91 8.36
C GLU A 344 10.49 -15.39 8.69
N THR A 345 11.07 -16.26 7.89
CA THR A 345 11.10 -17.70 8.10
C THR A 345 12.54 -18.18 8.11
N GLU A 346 12.77 -19.40 8.59
CA GLU A 346 14.11 -20.03 8.63
C GLU A 346 14.81 -20.02 7.25
N TYR A 347 14.03 -20.08 6.16
CA TYR A 347 14.58 -20.18 4.79
C TYR A 347 14.44 -18.89 3.97
N VAL A 348 13.56 -17.96 4.37
CA VAL A 348 13.26 -16.74 3.60
C VAL A 348 13.10 -15.56 4.55
N SER A 349 13.97 -14.56 4.39
CA SER A 349 13.88 -13.30 5.11
C SER A 349 14.00 -12.14 4.13
N ASN A 350 12.95 -11.32 4.08
CA ASN A 350 12.99 -10.08 3.30
C ASN A 350 13.97 -9.07 3.90
N ILE A 351 14.08 -9.03 5.24
CA ILE A 351 15.00 -8.14 5.94
C ILE A 351 16.46 -8.55 5.67
N HIS A 352 16.74 -9.85 5.57
CA HIS A 352 18.08 -10.31 5.23
C HIS A 352 18.50 -9.89 3.82
N TYR A 353 17.58 -9.89 2.86
CA TYR A 353 17.89 -9.54 1.48
C TYR A 353 17.95 -8.02 1.24
N PHE A 354 16.94 -7.29 1.67
CA PHE A 354 16.80 -5.85 1.42
C PHE A 354 17.43 -4.96 2.50
N GLY A 355 17.76 -5.53 3.67
CA GLY A 355 18.10 -4.79 4.87
C GLY A 355 16.85 -4.35 5.67
N PRO A 356 17.07 -3.62 6.78
CA PRO A 356 15.97 -3.08 7.58
C PRO A 356 15.11 -2.14 6.73
N PRO A 357 13.79 -2.11 6.98
CA PRO A 357 12.89 -1.21 6.25
C PRO A 357 13.30 0.25 6.39
N VAL A 358 13.38 0.98 5.27
CA VAL A 358 13.61 2.43 5.30
C VAL A 358 12.37 3.19 5.80
N TYR A 359 11.21 2.56 5.73
CA TYR A 359 9.96 3.06 6.31
C TYR A 359 8.99 1.92 6.60
N THR A 360 8.24 2.06 7.70
CA THR A 360 7.16 1.14 8.07
C THR A 360 5.90 1.94 8.37
N TYR A 361 4.78 1.58 7.74
CA TYR A 361 3.44 2.08 8.04
C TYR A 361 2.50 0.89 8.28
N SER A 362 2.27 0.61 9.54
CA SER A 362 1.54 -0.57 9.99
C SER A 362 0.02 -0.45 9.83
N LEU A 363 -0.68 -1.59 9.82
CA LEU A 363 -2.15 -1.65 9.88
C LEU A 363 -2.70 -0.88 11.11
N LYS A 364 -2.02 -0.98 12.26
CA LYS A 364 -2.41 -0.27 13.48
C LYS A 364 -2.35 1.25 13.30
N GLU A 365 -1.32 1.76 12.65
CA GLU A 365 -1.19 3.19 12.34
C GLU A 365 -2.27 3.63 11.36
N GLY A 366 -2.50 2.87 10.27
CA GLY A 366 -3.55 3.15 9.30
C GLY A 366 -4.96 3.23 9.90
N ILE A 367 -5.27 2.34 10.86
CA ILE A 367 -6.54 2.37 11.60
C ILE A 367 -6.59 3.58 12.55
N ARG A 368 -5.50 3.85 13.28
CA ARG A 368 -5.41 4.99 14.21
C ARG A 368 -5.61 6.32 13.49
N ASP A 369 -5.02 6.46 12.32
CA ASP A 369 -5.06 7.69 11.51
C ASP A 369 -6.35 7.80 10.68
N GLY A 370 -7.15 6.72 10.64
CA GLY A 370 -8.46 6.68 9.98
C GLY A 370 -8.41 6.47 8.47
N PHE A 371 -7.27 6.04 7.94
CA PHE A 371 -7.13 5.66 6.52
C PHE A 371 -7.58 4.23 6.26
N LEU A 372 -7.48 3.36 7.27
CA LEU A 372 -7.94 1.98 7.21
C LEU A 372 -9.10 1.76 8.19
N ALA A 373 -10.03 0.90 7.80
CA ALA A 373 -11.15 0.53 8.65
C ALA A 373 -10.72 -0.33 9.84
N PRO A 374 -11.32 -0.15 11.03
CA PRO A 374 -11.12 -1.08 12.13
C PRO A 374 -11.77 -2.43 11.80
N TYR A 375 -11.26 -3.48 12.38
CA TYR A 375 -11.80 -4.83 12.22
C TYR A 375 -12.14 -5.45 13.58
N LYS A 376 -13.06 -6.43 13.55
CA LYS A 376 -13.38 -7.28 14.69
C LYS A 376 -13.12 -8.73 14.28
N VAL A 377 -12.39 -9.45 15.09
CA VAL A 377 -12.15 -10.89 14.89
C VAL A 377 -13.14 -11.66 15.74
N VAL A 378 -13.92 -12.53 15.10
CA VAL A 378 -14.77 -13.51 15.76
C VAL A 378 -14.23 -14.90 15.43
N LYS A 379 -13.75 -15.59 16.46
CA LYS A 379 -13.29 -16.98 16.31
C LYS A 379 -14.48 -17.91 16.55
N VAL A 380 -14.77 -18.78 15.60
CA VAL A 380 -15.78 -19.83 15.70
C VAL A 380 -15.04 -21.15 15.72
N HIS A 381 -15.25 -21.94 16.76
CA HIS A 381 -14.69 -23.27 16.90
C HIS A 381 -15.81 -24.29 16.65
N LEU A 382 -15.54 -25.24 15.79
CA LEU A 382 -16.36 -26.46 15.64
C LEU A 382 -15.71 -27.56 16.48
N ASP A 383 -16.50 -28.48 17.01
CA ASP A 383 -16.00 -29.57 17.86
C ASP A 383 -14.89 -30.34 17.13
N VAL A 384 -15.11 -30.66 15.85
CA VAL A 384 -14.13 -31.35 15.00
C VAL A 384 -12.82 -30.55 14.80
N ASP A 385 -12.86 -29.21 14.87
CA ASP A 385 -11.65 -28.34 14.75
C ASP A 385 -10.82 -28.39 16.05
N VAL A 386 -11.44 -28.64 17.18
CA VAL A 386 -10.80 -28.69 18.52
C VAL A 386 -10.33 -30.11 18.85
N GLU A 387 -11.20 -31.11 18.66
CA GLU A 387 -10.96 -32.50 19.04
C GLU A 387 -10.21 -33.27 17.95
N GLY A 388 -10.28 -32.78 16.70
CA GLY A 388 -9.82 -33.50 15.53
C GLY A 388 -10.82 -34.54 15.06
N TYR A 389 -10.53 -35.18 13.94
CA TYR A 389 -11.33 -36.26 13.36
C TYR A 389 -10.50 -37.55 13.29
N ARG A 390 -11.07 -38.63 13.76
CA ARG A 390 -10.49 -39.96 13.63
C ARG A 390 -11.45 -40.83 12.84
N PRO A 391 -11.08 -41.28 11.63
CA PRO A 391 -11.93 -42.19 10.83
C PRO A 391 -12.25 -43.48 11.59
N ALA A 392 -13.45 -44.00 11.39
CA ALA A 392 -13.80 -45.33 11.85
C ALA A 392 -12.98 -46.39 11.08
N HIS A 393 -12.79 -47.54 11.68
CA HIS A 393 -12.07 -48.62 11.01
C HIS A 393 -12.82 -49.05 9.73
N GLY A 394 -12.13 -49.06 8.58
CA GLY A 394 -12.71 -49.37 7.28
C GLY A 394 -13.54 -48.24 6.65
N GLU A 395 -13.48 -47.03 7.19
CA GLU A 395 -14.11 -45.87 6.57
C GLU A 395 -13.40 -45.54 5.27
N THR A 396 -14.15 -45.29 4.20
CA THR A 396 -13.62 -45.04 2.86
C THR A 396 -13.93 -43.62 2.40
N ASP A 397 -13.08 -43.10 1.53
CA ASP A 397 -13.33 -41.85 0.83
C ASP A 397 -14.40 -42.01 -0.28
N LYS A 398 -14.71 -40.92 -0.99
CA LYS A 398 -15.69 -40.90 -2.09
C LYS A 398 -15.31 -41.80 -3.29
N TYR A 399 -14.09 -42.29 -3.35
CA TYR A 399 -13.58 -43.16 -4.39
C TYR A 399 -13.48 -44.62 -3.92
N GLY A 400 -13.83 -44.90 -2.65
CA GLY A 400 -13.77 -46.23 -2.06
C GLY A 400 -12.42 -46.63 -1.48
N TYR A 401 -11.45 -45.68 -1.41
CA TYR A 401 -10.16 -45.94 -0.75
C TYR A 401 -10.27 -45.75 0.77
N GLU A 402 -9.68 -46.67 1.52
CA GLU A 402 -9.68 -46.60 2.98
C GLU A 402 -8.93 -45.35 3.47
N ILE A 403 -9.59 -44.57 4.35
CA ILE A 403 -8.99 -43.39 4.96
C ILE A 403 -8.01 -43.85 6.04
N ALA A 404 -6.76 -43.34 5.99
CA ALA A 404 -5.75 -43.74 6.94
C ALA A 404 -6.16 -43.48 8.40
N ALA A 405 -6.06 -44.53 9.26
CA ALA A 405 -6.45 -44.50 10.67
C ALA A 405 -5.51 -43.65 11.52
N ARG A 406 -5.55 -42.32 11.35
CA ARG A 406 -4.80 -41.34 12.16
C ARG A 406 -5.73 -40.23 12.65
N LEU A 407 -5.27 -39.43 13.59
CA LEU A 407 -5.97 -38.20 13.99
C LEU A 407 -5.72 -37.11 12.94
N TYR A 408 -6.79 -36.64 12.33
CA TYR A 408 -6.77 -35.49 11.44
C TYR A 408 -7.12 -34.24 12.25
N ASN A 409 -6.36 -33.17 12.08
CA ASN A 409 -6.58 -31.91 12.77
C ASN A 409 -6.90 -30.78 11.76
N GLN A 410 -7.12 -29.58 12.25
CA GLN A 410 -7.51 -28.42 11.44
C GLN A 410 -6.57 -28.15 10.23
N LYS A 411 -5.28 -28.54 10.30
CA LYS A 411 -4.32 -28.38 9.19
C LYS A 411 -4.54 -29.41 8.08
N ASP A 412 -5.19 -30.52 8.39
CA ASP A 412 -5.48 -31.59 7.43
C ASP A 412 -6.81 -31.35 6.68
N PHE A 413 -7.74 -30.60 7.28
CA PHE A 413 -9.08 -30.39 6.71
C PHE A 413 -9.01 -29.59 5.41
N ASP A 414 -9.78 -30.04 4.43
CA ASP A 414 -9.86 -29.53 3.06
C ASP A 414 -8.54 -29.64 2.26
N ARG A 415 -7.47 -30.18 2.85
CA ARG A 415 -6.19 -30.53 2.20
C ARG A 415 -6.04 -32.03 2.01
N ASN A 416 -6.04 -32.76 3.12
CA ASN A 416 -5.82 -34.19 3.16
C ASN A 416 -7.10 -34.96 3.44
N LEU A 417 -8.09 -34.29 4.02
CA LEU A 417 -9.39 -34.86 4.37
C LEU A 417 -10.49 -33.84 4.18
N VAL A 418 -11.50 -34.19 3.39
CA VAL A 418 -12.70 -33.36 3.18
C VAL A 418 -13.82 -33.90 4.06
N ILE A 419 -14.39 -33.02 4.90
CA ILE A 419 -15.55 -33.32 5.75
C ILE A 419 -16.71 -32.42 5.30
N ASP A 420 -17.65 -32.99 4.56
CA ASP A 420 -18.78 -32.25 3.99
C ASP A 420 -19.65 -31.59 5.07
N GLU A 421 -19.86 -32.28 6.20
CA GLU A 421 -20.63 -31.74 7.33
C GLU A 421 -19.96 -30.49 7.92
N ARG A 422 -18.62 -30.44 7.94
CA ARG A 422 -17.87 -29.25 8.36
C ARG A 422 -18.14 -28.07 7.42
N THR A 423 -18.08 -28.31 6.11
CA THR A 423 -18.37 -27.29 5.09
C THR A 423 -19.79 -26.74 5.22
N LYS A 424 -20.79 -27.60 5.43
CA LYS A 424 -22.19 -27.20 5.67
C LYS A 424 -22.34 -26.39 6.95
N ARG A 425 -21.71 -26.78 8.06
CA ARG A 425 -21.74 -26.04 9.33
C ARG A 425 -21.12 -24.66 9.22
N VAL A 426 -20.00 -24.54 8.49
CA VAL A 426 -19.37 -23.24 8.23
C VAL A 426 -20.30 -22.35 7.40
N ALA A 427 -20.90 -22.89 6.33
CA ALA A 427 -21.84 -22.15 5.48
C ALA A 427 -23.08 -21.68 6.27
N ALA A 428 -23.64 -22.54 7.10
CA ALA A 428 -24.75 -22.17 7.99
C ALA A 428 -24.37 -21.06 8.95
N LYS A 429 -23.18 -21.15 9.58
CA LYS A 429 -22.72 -20.13 10.54
C LYS A 429 -22.47 -18.78 9.87
N ILE A 430 -21.92 -18.74 8.66
CA ILE A 430 -21.77 -17.50 7.87
C ILE A 430 -23.15 -16.92 7.56
N SER A 431 -24.08 -17.74 7.10
CA SER A 431 -25.44 -17.32 6.74
C SER A 431 -26.22 -16.80 7.96
N ASP A 432 -26.09 -17.46 9.10
CA ASP A 432 -26.71 -17.02 10.36
C ASP A 432 -26.14 -15.67 10.81
N PHE A 433 -24.81 -15.51 10.74
CA PHE A 433 -24.16 -14.23 11.07
C PHE A 433 -24.71 -13.08 10.21
N LEU A 434 -24.88 -13.28 8.90
CA LEU A 434 -25.44 -12.29 8.01
C LEU A 434 -26.92 -11.98 8.32
N LYS A 435 -27.72 -13.01 8.65
CA LYS A 435 -29.11 -12.84 9.10
C LYS A 435 -29.20 -12.06 10.41
N GLU A 436 -28.36 -12.41 11.40
CA GLU A 436 -28.31 -11.78 12.73
C GLU A 436 -27.79 -10.34 12.68
N SER A 437 -26.88 -10.02 11.75
CA SER A 437 -26.38 -8.65 11.55
C SER A 437 -27.46 -7.68 11.06
N GLY A 438 -28.55 -8.24 10.49
CA GLY A 438 -29.66 -7.49 9.90
C GLY A 438 -29.34 -6.89 8.53
N ASP A 439 -28.21 -7.26 7.93
CA ASP A 439 -27.85 -6.90 6.56
C ASP A 439 -27.25 -8.10 5.82
N ARG A 440 -28.10 -8.79 5.07
CA ARG A 440 -27.72 -9.94 4.26
C ARG A 440 -27.00 -9.56 2.96
N PHE A 441 -26.84 -8.26 2.68
CA PHE A 441 -26.17 -7.75 1.48
C PHE A 441 -24.77 -7.21 1.77
N GLN A 442 -24.23 -7.43 2.96
CA GLN A 442 -22.84 -7.12 3.26
C GLN A 442 -21.90 -7.87 2.33
N LYS A 443 -21.03 -7.17 1.62
CA LYS A 443 -19.98 -7.78 0.80
C LYS A 443 -19.15 -8.73 1.66
N THR A 444 -19.15 -10.00 1.29
CA THR A 444 -18.56 -11.09 2.09
C THR A 444 -17.60 -11.90 1.25
N ILE A 445 -16.36 -12.06 1.72
CA ILE A 445 -15.37 -12.95 1.09
C ILE A 445 -15.19 -14.17 1.98
N VAL A 446 -15.31 -15.35 1.38
CA VAL A 446 -15.07 -16.64 2.04
C VAL A 446 -13.81 -17.26 1.44
N PHE A 447 -12.72 -17.21 2.19
CA PHE A 447 -11.46 -17.82 1.78
C PHE A 447 -11.49 -19.33 2.01
N CYS A 448 -11.19 -20.07 0.97
CA CYS A 448 -11.15 -21.51 0.91
C CYS A 448 -9.72 -22.00 0.64
N GLU A 449 -9.43 -23.27 0.98
CA GLU A 449 -8.08 -23.83 0.81
C GLU A 449 -7.66 -23.90 -0.67
N ASP A 450 -8.57 -24.37 -1.51
CA ASP A 450 -8.37 -24.52 -2.95
C ASP A 450 -9.63 -24.17 -3.76
N THR A 451 -9.58 -24.37 -5.07
CA THR A 451 -10.69 -24.09 -5.99
C THR A 451 -11.85 -25.05 -5.85
N GLU A 452 -11.59 -26.32 -5.46
CA GLU A 452 -12.63 -27.32 -5.20
C GLU A 452 -13.36 -27.02 -3.89
N HIS A 453 -12.63 -26.67 -2.84
CA HIS A 453 -13.24 -26.20 -1.59
C HIS A 453 -14.10 -24.95 -1.82
N ALA A 454 -13.63 -23.99 -2.65
CA ALA A 454 -14.42 -22.82 -3.00
C ALA A 454 -15.73 -23.18 -3.72
N ALA A 455 -15.73 -24.20 -4.58
CA ALA A 455 -16.93 -24.69 -5.24
C ALA A 455 -17.89 -25.38 -4.27
N ARG A 456 -17.40 -26.26 -3.38
CA ARG A 456 -18.22 -26.93 -2.34
C ARG A 456 -18.82 -25.89 -1.37
N MET A 457 -18.05 -24.92 -0.93
CA MET A 457 -18.50 -23.85 -0.04
C MET A 457 -19.57 -22.98 -0.71
N ARG A 458 -19.39 -22.62 -2.00
CA ARG A 458 -20.41 -21.89 -2.77
C ARG A 458 -21.72 -22.65 -2.77
N GLN A 459 -21.69 -23.96 -3.07
CA GLN A 459 -22.89 -24.80 -3.09
C GLN A 459 -23.57 -24.87 -1.72
N ALA A 460 -22.79 -25.03 -0.65
CA ALA A 460 -23.34 -25.04 0.71
C ALA A 460 -24.00 -23.71 1.09
N LEU A 461 -23.36 -22.58 0.74
CA LEU A 461 -23.92 -21.25 0.97
C LEU A 461 -25.20 -20.98 0.17
N ILE A 462 -25.29 -21.48 -1.09
CA ILE A 462 -26.52 -21.41 -1.90
C ILE A 462 -27.65 -22.12 -1.20
N ASN A 463 -27.40 -23.33 -0.68
CA ASN A 463 -28.41 -24.12 0.04
C ASN A 463 -28.95 -23.41 1.29
N GLU A 464 -28.10 -22.63 1.99
CA GLU A 464 -28.49 -21.85 3.16
C GLU A 464 -29.21 -20.52 2.83
N ASN A 465 -29.09 -20.03 1.58
CA ASN A 465 -29.61 -18.75 1.13
C ASN A 465 -30.41 -18.86 -0.17
N GLN A 466 -31.19 -19.94 -0.33
CA GLN A 466 -31.97 -20.21 -1.54
C GLN A 466 -32.92 -19.05 -1.91
N ASP A 467 -33.52 -18.44 -0.91
CA ASP A 467 -34.44 -17.32 -1.06
C ASP A 467 -33.85 -16.11 -1.80
N LEU A 468 -32.58 -15.77 -1.57
CA LEU A 468 -31.88 -14.66 -2.23
C LEU A 468 -31.19 -15.12 -3.52
N PHE A 469 -30.70 -16.35 -3.57
CA PHE A 469 -30.08 -16.89 -4.76
C PHE A 469 -31.08 -17.08 -5.91
N GLN A 470 -32.33 -17.49 -5.62
CA GLN A 470 -33.41 -17.56 -6.61
C GLN A 470 -33.81 -16.21 -7.16
N GLN A 471 -33.65 -15.12 -6.40
CA GLN A 471 -33.90 -13.76 -6.87
C GLN A 471 -32.79 -13.26 -7.80
N ASN A 472 -31.55 -13.65 -7.54
CA ASN A 472 -30.41 -13.33 -8.37
C ASN A 472 -29.26 -14.32 -8.14
N GLU A 473 -28.90 -15.07 -9.18
CA GLU A 473 -27.83 -16.09 -9.14
C GLU A 473 -26.44 -15.51 -8.82
N ARG A 474 -26.24 -14.21 -9.05
CA ARG A 474 -25.01 -13.51 -8.66
C ARG A 474 -24.93 -13.18 -7.17
N TYR A 475 -25.96 -13.54 -6.37
CA TYR A 475 -25.89 -13.33 -4.92
C TYR A 475 -24.71 -14.06 -4.30
N ILE A 476 -24.41 -15.30 -4.75
CA ILE A 476 -23.25 -16.08 -4.32
C ILE A 476 -22.46 -16.55 -5.54
N MET A 477 -21.23 -16.09 -5.67
CA MET A 477 -20.36 -16.45 -6.78
C MET A 477 -19.05 -17.05 -6.29
N ARG A 478 -18.45 -17.89 -7.12
CA ARG A 478 -17.07 -18.32 -6.97
C ARG A 478 -16.20 -17.40 -7.82
N ILE A 479 -15.12 -16.87 -7.25
CA ILE A 479 -14.12 -16.08 -7.96
C ILE A 479 -12.76 -16.71 -7.70
N THR A 480 -12.26 -17.47 -8.67
CA THR A 480 -10.97 -18.16 -8.61
C THR A 480 -10.20 -17.94 -9.91
N GLY A 481 -8.89 -18.11 -9.89
CA GLY A 481 -8.03 -17.74 -11.04
C GLY A 481 -8.32 -18.49 -12.36
N ASN A 482 -9.03 -19.63 -12.29
CA ASN A 482 -9.40 -20.46 -13.44
C ASN A 482 -10.88 -20.29 -13.81
N ASP A 483 -11.54 -19.26 -13.34
CA ASP A 483 -12.98 -18.99 -13.51
C ASP A 483 -13.15 -17.64 -14.22
N ASP A 484 -13.26 -17.66 -15.56
CA ASP A 484 -13.34 -16.44 -16.36
C ASP A 484 -14.61 -15.63 -16.03
N GLU A 485 -15.76 -16.31 -15.79
CA GLU A 485 -17.01 -15.65 -15.40
C GLU A 485 -16.87 -14.98 -14.02
N GLY A 486 -16.28 -15.69 -13.06
CA GLY A 486 -16.01 -15.15 -11.72
C GLY A 486 -15.03 -13.97 -11.78
N CYS A 487 -13.96 -14.10 -12.55
CA CYS A 487 -12.96 -13.03 -12.70
C CYS A 487 -13.56 -11.77 -13.31
N ALA A 488 -14.47 -11.88 -14.27
CA ALA A 488 -15.18 -10.73 -14.86
C ALA A 488 -16.06 -9.96 -13.85
N GLN A 489 -16.42 -10.57 -12.71
CA GLN A 489 -17.24 -9.94 -11.69
C GLN A 489 -16.43 -9.29 -10.54
N ILE A 490 -15.11 -9.30 -10.60
CA ILE A 490 -14.26 -8.70 -9.55
C ILE A 490 -14.55 -7.21 -9.43
N GLY A 491 -14.63 -6.47 -10.54
CA GLY A 491 -14.97 -5.04 -10.54
C GLY A 491 -16.31 -4.78 -9.85
N ASN A 492 -17.34 -5.51 -10.22
CA ASN A 492 -18.67 -5.41 -9.62
C ASN A 492 -18.69 -5.78 -8.13
N PHE A 493 -17.82 -6.68 -7.70
CA PHE A 493 -17.72 -7.04 -6.29
C PHE A 493 -17.05 -5.96 -5.45
N ILE A 494 -16.04 -5.30 -6.01
CA ILE A 494 -15.26 -4.24 -5.34
C ILE A 494 -16.08 -2.94 -5.24
N ASP A 495 -16.87 -2.64 -6.26
CA ASP A 495 -17.67 -1.43 -6.32
C ASP A 495 -18.76 -1.43 -5.22
N PRO A 496 -18.73 -0.46 -4.28
CA PRO A 496 -19.73 -0.38 -3.21
C PRO A 496 -21.12 -0.02 -3.71
N GLU A 497 -21.24 0.59 -4.90
CA GLU A 497 -22.53 0.98 -5.48
C GLU A 497 -23.20 -0.19 -6.21
N VAL A 498 -22.43 -1.18 -6.63
CA VAL A 498 -22.94 -2.38 -7.30
C VAL A 498 -23.33 -3.43 -6.27
N ARG A 499 -24.62 -3.81 -6.26
CA ARG A 499 -25.17 -4.71 -5.25
C ARG A 499 -24.64 -6.14 -5.35
N TYR A 500 -24.44 -6.68 -6.54
CA TYR A 500 -24.03 -8.07 -6.79
C TYR A 500 -22.66 -8.14 -7.49
N PRO A 501 -21.85 -9.18 -7.15
CA PRO A 501 -22.02 -10.26 -6.16
C PRO A 501 -22.01 -9.75 -4.71
N VAL A 502 -22.65 -10.53 -3.81
CA VAL A 502 -22.69 -10.25 -2.37
C VAL A 502 -21.71 -11.15 -1.61
N ILE A 503 -21.83 -12.46 -1.77
CA ILE A 503 -20.96 -13.44 -1.14
C ILE A 503 -20.06 -14.05 -2.22
N VAL A 504 -18.76 -14.01 -2.00
CA VAL A 504 -17.78 -14.57 -2.93
C VAL A 504 -16.94 -15.64 -2.24
N THR A 505 -16.93 -16.85 -2.81
CA THR A 505 -15.99 -17.91 -2.39
C THR A 505 -14.74 -17.85 -3.27
N THR A 506 -13.58 -17.88 -2.66
CA THR A 506 -12.30 -17.77 -3.37
C THR A 506 -11.22 -18.60 -2.68
N SER A 507 -10.16 -18.93 -3.38
CA SER A 507 -8.97 -19.52 -2.78
C SER A 507 -7.92 -18.45 -2.49
N ARG A 508 -6.98 -18.23 -3.42
CA ARG A 508 -5.88 -17.26 -3.26
C ARG A 508 -6.11 -15.94 -3.98
N LEU A 509 -7.05 -15.88 -4.94
CA LEU A 509 -7.18 -14.75 -5.86
C LEU A 509 -7.47 -13.41 -5.17
N LEU A 510 -8.35 -13.40 -4.18
CA LEU A 510 -8.77 -12.18 -3.48
C LEU A 510 -8.01 -11.93 -2.17
N SER A 511 -6.98 -12.72 -1.85
CA SER A 511 -6.28 -12.61 -0.56
C SER A 511 -5.45 -11.34 -0.40
N THR A 512 -5.01 -10.69 -1.48
CA THR A 512 -4.38 -9.36 -1.50
C THR A 512 -4.46 -8.74 -2.88
N GLY A 513 -4.19 -7.44 -2.99
CA GLY A 513 -4.08 -6.73 -4.26
C GLY A 513 -5.40 -6.39 -4.92
N VAL A 514 -6.52 -6.67 -4.26
CA VAL A 514 -7.84 -6.18 -4.65
C VAL A 514 -8.11 -4.96 -3.77
N ASP A 515 -8.16 -3.80 -4.38
CA ASP A 515 -8.48 -2.54 -3.68
C ASP A 515 -10.01 -2.39 -3.68
N ALA A 516 -10.63 -2.80 -2.57
CA ALA A 516 -12.04 -2.54 -2.33
C ALA A 516 -12.17 -1.19 -1.63
N GLN A 517 -12.79 -0.24 -2.29
CA GLN A 517 -12.98 1.12 -1.79
C GLN A 517 -14.08 1.20 -0.72
#